data_efb65a51b28fcbac92359320af28feda
#
_entry.id   efb65a51b28fcbac92359320af28feda
#
_cell.length_a   1.000
_cell.length_b   1.000
_cell.length_c   1.000
_cell.angle_alpha   90.00
_cell.angle_beta   90.00
_cell.angle_gamma   90.00
#
_symmetry.space_group_name_H-M   'P 1'
#
loop_
_entity.id
_entity.type
_entity.pdbx_description
1 polymer ?
#
loop_
_entity_poly.entity_id
_entity_poly.type
_entity_poly.pdbx_seq_one_letter_code
_entity_poly.pdbx_strand_id
1 'polypeptide(L)'
;MTRWIRPLIGLAVFGVALLALLARADQTSHQVLDDTDRELLASATTTTTTTTTTTTTTTTPTTTTTTTTTTEPPYEGWVDPATVGEPWGDTVEGVLTFRGSPTRSWHGEGPVPDAPVVAWRFPDDRMCSMTSISGEQQEWCGMGWTGQPAVFERGGRTWVVFGAYDSAVHFVDGETGERLLPDFPTGDIIKGSLTVDPDGYPLVYVGSRDDELRVVAIDRDEPVELWSLHAYDVEPTRWNNDWDSSPLVLDGHLFAGGENSRFHVVRLNRGYAADGLVTVDPVLVWDVAGWDDELLEAVGGNVSIETSPLVIGDTLYFANSGGLVQGWDVGGLREGVEPTRVFRFWAGDDVDATLAVDDEGMLYVGVEYERGTDRSHELGQILKLDPSRPEDPLVWAVEDRPHLDSGVWATPAVYGDLLIVPTDEGKVHAIDRASGEVAWTMKLPGPTWSSPTIVDDILVMGDCSGRVLGLDLADPTVEPVKVWEVTTGACVESSAAIWRGTVYMGSRDGYLYALRDPD
;
A
#
# COMPACT_ATOMS: atom_id res chain seq x y z
N MET A 1 45.69 -19.58 -17.79
CA MET A 1 45.31 -19.97 -16.42
C MET A 1 45.46 -18.75 -15.52
N THR A 2 44.42 -17.97 -15.36
CA THR A 2 44.37 -16.90 -14.35
C THR A 2 42.89 -16.72 -14.03
N ARG A 3 42.49 -17.23 -12.85
CA ARG A 3 41.14 -17.17 -12.33
C ARG A 3 40.84 -15.74 -11.86
N TRP A 4 39.77 -15.19 -12.34
CA TRP A 4 39.17 -13.97 -11.82
C TRP A 4 38.37 -14.29 -10.57
N ILE A 5 38.78 -13.73 -9.44
CA ILE A 5 37.96 -13.60 -8.23
C ILE A 5 37.39 -12.19 -8.29
N ARG A 6 36.10 -12.05 -8.39
CA ARG A 6 35.37 -10.80 -8.17
C ARG A 6 34.60 -10.89 -6.85
N PRO A 7 34.50 -9.80 -6.10
CA PRO A 7 34.05 -9.83 -4.73
C PRO A 7 32.52 -9.86 -4.62
N LEU A 8 32.04 -10.75 -3.80
CA LEU A 8 30.73 -10.78 -3.12
C LEU A 8 30.71 -9.66 -2.04
N ILE A 9 30.49 -8.43 -2.39
CA ILE A 9 30.42 -7.31 -1.41
C ILE A 9 29.00 -6.71 -1.35
N GLY A 10 28.16 -6.91 -2.36
CA GLY A 10 26.80 -6.35 -2.35
C GLY A 10 25.75 -7.12 -1.55
N LEU A 11 25.96 -8.42 -1.31
CA LEU A 11 24.99 -9.28 -0.61
C LEU A 11 25.07 -9.23 0.93
N ALA A 12 26.12 -8.62 1.49
CA ALA A 12 26.30 -8.58 2.94
C ALA A 12 25.60 -7.40 3.64
N VAL A 13 25.17 -6.38 2.88
CA VAL A 13 24.64 -5.13 3.45
C VAL A 13 23.16 -5.30 3.83
N PHE A 14 22.35 -5.96 2.99
CA PHE A 14 20.92 -6.16 3.27
C PHE A 14 20.64 -7.02 4.52
N GLY A 15 21.40 -8.08 4.70
CA GLY A 15 21.27 -8.96 5.87
C GLY A 15 21.71 -8.32 7.19
N VAL A 16 22.65 -7.36 7.14
CA VAL A 16 23.20 -6.74 8.34
C VAL A 16 22.33 -5.59 8.85
N ALA A 17 21.70 -4.82 7.96
CA ALA A 17 20.79 -3.75 8.34
C ALA A 17 19.52 -4.29 9.03
N LEU A 18 18.91 -5.32 8.46
CA LEU A 18 17.74 -5.98 9.04
C LEU A 18 18.06 -6.68 10.38
N LEU A 19 19.22 -7.33 10.50
CA LEU A 19 19.68 -7.93 11.76
C LEU A 19 20.04 -6.89 12.82
N ALA A 20 20.56 -5.73 12.44
CA ALA A 20 20.88 -4.66 13.38
C ALA A 20 19.60 -3.98 13.94
N LEU A 21 18.55 -3.83 13.12
CA LEU A 21 17.27 -3.27 13.54
C LEU A 21 16.49 -4.26 14.42
N LEU A 22 16.45 -5.54 14.09
CA LEU A 22 15.81 -6.57 14.92
C LEU A 22 16.54 -6.76 16.26
N ALA A 23 17.87 -6.67 16.29
CA ALA A 23 18.63 -6.73 17.53
C ALA A 23 18.46 -5.48 18.42
N ARG A 24 18.11 -4.30 17.85
CA ARG A 24 17.80 -3.10 18.63
C ARG A 24 16.41 -3.14 19.24
N ALA A 25 15.40 -3.68 18.53
CA ALA A 25 14.04 -3.81 19.05
C ALA A 25 13.98 -4.72 20.31
N ASP A 26 14.84 -5.73 20.38
CA ASP A 26 14.87 -6.67 21.52
C ASP A 26 15.58 -6.12 22.77
N GLN A 27 16.33 -5.01 22.66
CA GLN A 27 17.10 -4.44 23.79
C GLN A 27 16.37 -3.32 24.55
N THR A 28 15.20 -2.83 24.09
CA THR A 28 14.50 -1.71 24.74
C THR A 28 13.31 -2.10 25.63
N SER A 29 13.04 -3.38 25.83
CA SER A 29 11.85 -3.85 26.53
C SER A 29 11.94 -4.01 28.07
N HIS A 30 12.90 -3.41 28.73
CA HIS A 30 12.96 -3.42 30.20
C HIS A 30 13.27 -2.05 30.80
N GLN A 31 12.24 -1.22 31.02
CA GLN A 31 12.22 -0.28 32.14
C GLN A 31 10.77 -0.05 32.61
N VAL A 32 10.52 -0.50 33.82
CA VAL A 32 9.33 -0.28 34.66
C VAL A 32 9.32 1.18 35.09
N LEU A 33 8.18 1.86 34.96
CA LEU A 33 7.90 3.12 35.65
C LEU A 33 6.73 2.99 36.59
N ASP A 34 6.98 3.48 37.78
CA ASP A 34 6.24 3.43 39.01
C ASP A 34 5.13 4.51 39.07
N ASP A 35 4.12 4.22 39.87
CA ASP A 35 2.92 5.02 40.16
C ASP A 35 3.21 6.41 40.78
N THR A 36 2.30 7.37 40.50
CA THR A 36 1.61 8.34 41.37
C THR A 36 1.14 9.54 40.56
N ASP A 37 -0.10 9.93 40.51
CA ASP A 37 -0.90 10.69 41.44
C ASP A 37 -2.33 10.95 40.93
N ARG A 38 -3.22 10.81 41.88
CA ARG A 38 -4.65 11.03 41.80
C ARG A 38 -5.04 12.48 42.14
N GLU A 39 -6.22 12.84 41.68
CA GLU A 39 -7.17 13.85 42.18
C GLU A 39 -7.13 15.28 41.60
N LEU A 40 -8.25 15.67 41.00
CA LEU A 40 -9.20 16.62 41.64
C LEU A 40 -10.44 16.90 40.76
N LEU A 41 -11.58 16.78 41.42
CA LEU A 41 -12.95 17.11 41.03
C LEU A 41 -13.19 18.62 40.85
N ALA A 42 -14.12 19.01 39.95
CA ALA A 42 -15.30 19.83 40.37
C ALA A 42 -16.21 20.23 39.20
N SER A 43 -17.38 19.76 39.23
CA SER A 43 -18.72 20.39 39.08
C SER A 43 -18.86 21.72 38.32
N ALA A 44 -19.70 21.77 37.29
CA ALA A 44 -20.44 22.98 36.92
C ALA A 44 -21.80 22.68 36.26
N THR A 45 -22.74 23.41 36.71
CA THR A 45 -24.18 23.43 36.70
C THR A 45 -24.82 23.64 35.32
N THR A 46 -25.84 22.85 35.04
CA THR A 46 -26.75 22.98 33.88
C THR A 46 -27.72 24.14 34.04
N THR A 47 -27.81 25.01 33.07
CA THR A 47 -28.89 25.99 32.93
C THR A 47 -29.72 25.69 31.69
N THR A 48 -30.97 25.25 31.92
CA THR A 48 -31.94 24.97 30.85
C THR A 48 -32.67 26.26 30.45
N THR A 49 -32.54 26.68 29.21
CA THR A 49 -33.34 27.78 28.63
C THR A 49 -34.37 27.19 27.68
N THR A 50 -35.66 27.33 28.05
CA THR A 50 -36.80 26.91 27.23
C THR A 50 -37.15 28.02 26.27
N THR A 51 -37.00 27.83 24.94
CA THR A 51 -37.46 28.75 23.92
C THR A 51 -38.73 28.22 23.27
N THR A 52 -39.82 28.97 23.40
CA THR A 52 -41.13 28.68 22.79
C THR A 52 -41.11 29.19 21.35
N THR A 53 -41.20 28.30 20.35
CA THR A 53 -41.29 28.67 18.94
C THR A 53 -42.74 28.73 18.47
N THR A 54 -43.19 29.89 18.04
CA THR A 54 -44.50 30.11 17.41
C THR A 54 -44.37 29.78 15.92
N THR A 55 -45.10 28.78 15.43
CA THR A 55 -45.11 28.40 14.02
C THR A 55 -46.07 29.26 13.24
N THR A 56 -45.55 30.08 12.32
CA THR A 56 -46.34 30.79 11.30
C THR A 56 -46.24 30.02 9.99
N THR A 57 -47.35 29.44 9.52
CA THR A 57 -47.42 28.73 8.26
C THR A 57 -47.53 29.69 7.09
N THR A 58 -46.45 29.87 6.32
CA THR A 58 -46.46 30.60 5.06
C THR A 58 -46.43 29.58 3.90
N THR A 59 -47.50 29.54 3.12
CA THR A 59 -47.57 28.69 1.88
C THR A 59 -46.79 29.42 0.78
N THR A 60 -45.64 28.84 0.39
CA THR A 60 -44.87 29.28 -0.79
C THR A 60 -45.25 28.44 -2.00
N PRO A 61 -45.43 29.00 -3.21
CA PRO A 61 -45.73 28.25 -4.40
C PRO A 61 -44.52 27.36 -4.78
N THR A 62 -44.78 26.07 -5.00
CA THR A 62 -43.77 25.12 -5.46
C THR A 62 -43.43 25.37 -6.92
N THR A 63 -42.29 25.98 -7.18
CA THR A 63 -41.69 26.00 -8.51
C THR A 63 -40.99 24.67 -8.73
N THR A 64 -41.52 23.83 -9.58
CA THR A 64 -40.89 22.59 -10.01
C THR A 64 -39.71 22.96 -10.93
N THR A 65 -38.52 23.00 -10.39
CA THR A 65 -37.29 23.08 -11.18
C THR A 65 -36.99 21.69 -11.71
N THR A 66 -37.18 21.47 -13.00
CA THR A 66 -36.71 20.26 -13.67
C THR A 66 -35.21 20.39 -13.83
N THR A 67 -34.45 19.75 -12.93
CA THR A 67 -33.01 19.60 -13.09
C THR A 67 -32.78 18.57 -14.21
N THR A 68 -32.37 19.05 -15.36
CA THR A 68 -31.85 18.18 -16.42
C THR A 68 -30.44 17.77 -15.98
N THR A 69 -30.29 16.57 -15.45
CA THR A 69 -29.00 15.96 -15.21
C THR A 69 -28.39 15.66 -16.58
N THR A 70 -27.49 16.51 -17.05
CA THR A 70 -26.61 16.17 -18.17
C THR A 70 -25.61 15.17 -17.60
N THR A 71 -25.76 13.90 -17.88
CA THR A 71 -24.71 12.91 -17.64
C THR A 71 -23.57 13.25 -18.60
N GLU A 72 -22.41 13.58 -18.08
CA GLU A 72 -21.19 13.63 -18.87
C GLU A 72 -20.97 12.25 -19.52
N PRO A 73 -20.44 12.22 -20.76
CA PRO A 73 -20.09 10.94 -21.39
C PRO A 73 -19.07 10.21 -20.47
N PRO A 74 -19.12 8.86 -20.44
CA PRO A 74 -18.13 8.09 -19.69
C PRO A 74 -16.71 8.46 -20.13
N TYR A 75 -15.77 8.48 -19.20
CA TYR A 75 -14.36 8.66 -19.49
C TYR A 75 -13.87 7.50 -20.39
N GLU A 76 -13.17 7.81 -21.48
CA GLU A 76 -12.74 6.80 -22.47
C GLU A 76 -11.32 6.24 -22.20
N GLY A 77 -10.53 6.88 -21.30
CA GLY A 77 -9.19 6.43 -20.92
C GLY A 77 -9.19 5.25 -19.92
N TRP A 78 -8.02 4.90 -19.38
CA TRP A 78 -7.89 3.79 -18.43
C TRP A 78 -8.45 4.13 -17.06
N VAL A 79 -8.11 5.28 -16.50
CA VAL A 79 -8.53 5.73 -15.16
C VAL A 79 -8.90 7.20 -15.21
N ASP A 80 -10.13 7.54 -14.92
CA ASP A 80 -10.56 8.93 -14.86
C ASP A 80 -9.77 9.69 -13.78
N PRO A 81 -9.02 10.74 -14.11
CA PRO A 81 -8.31 11.54 -13.13
C PRO A 81 -9.19 12.12 -12.02
N ALA A 82 -10.48 12.32 -12.28
CA ALA A 82 -11.44 12.79 -11.28
C ALA A 82 -11.73 11.78 -10.18
N THR A 83 -11.27 10.51 -10.32
CA THR A 83 -11.46 9.45 -9.31
C THR A 83 -10.30 9.34 -8.31
N VAL A 84 -9.35 10.28 -8.30
CA VAL A 84 -8.32 10.33 -7.25
C VAL A 84 -8.98 10.54 -5.89
N GLY A 85 -8.67 9.66 -4.93
CA GLY A 85 -9.30 9.67 -3.61
C GLY A 85 -10.65 8.96 -3.52
N GLU A 86 -11.17 8.45 -4.62
CA GLU A 86 -12.47 7.76 -4.68
C GLU A 86 -12.30 6.22 -4.66
N PRO A 87 -13.34 5.46 -4.24
CA PRO A 87 -13.33 4.01 -4.29
C PRO A 87 -13.20 3.48 -5.72
N TRP A 88 -12.73 2.25 -5.86
CA TRP A 88 -12.52 1.61 -7.16
C TRP A 88 -13.83 1.08 -7.76
N GLY A 89 -14.55 1.95 -8.46
CA GLY A 89 -15.83 1.59 -9.10
C GLY A 89 -16.93 1.25 -8.09
N ASP A 90 -17.99 0.61 -8.59
CA ASP A 90 -19.21 0.29 -7.84
C ASP A 90 -19.63 -1.20 -7.97
N THR A 91 -18.83 -2.01 -8.67
CA THR A 91 -19.16 -3.43 -8.92
C THR A 91 -18.85 -4.32 -7.71
N VAL A 92 -17.73 -4.07 -7.04
CA VAL A 92 -17.33 -4.75 -5.80
C VAL A 92 -17.02 -3.69 -4.75
N GLU A 93 -17.83 -3.65 -3.69
CA GLU A 93 -17.60 -2.74 -2.58
C GLU A 93 -16.45 -3.25 -1.71
N GLY A 94 -15.43 -2.41 -1.48
CA GLY A 94 -14.31 -2.79 -0.62
C GLY A 94 -12.97 -2.15 -0.97
N VAL A 95 -11.99 -2.40 -0.11
CA VAL A 95 -10.56 -2.12 -0.33
C VAL A 95 -9.98 -3.29 -1.13
N LEU A 96 -9.95 -3.20 -2.45
CA LEU A 96 -9.70 -4.35 -3.33
C LEU A 96 -8.22 -4.61 -3.63
N THR A 97 -7.36 -3.65 -3.36
CA THR A 97 -5.93 -3.67 -3.68
C THR A 97 -5.18 -2.76 -2.70
N PHE A 98 -3.88 -2.75 -2.74
CA PHE A 98 -3.08 -1.79 -1.98
C PHE A 98 -3.55 -0.35 -2.25
N ARG A 99 -3.88 0.39 -1.18
CA ARG A 99 -4.43 1.74 -1.28
C ARG A 99 -5.72 1.84 -2.10
N GLY A 100 -6.51 0.78 -2.14
CA GLY A 100 -7.91 0.69 -2.51
C GLY A 100 -8.30 1.00 -3.96
N SER A 101 -7.52 1.77 -4.72
CA SER A 101 -7.88 2.24 -6.06
C SER A 101 -6.71 2.18 -7.05
N PRO A 102 -6.98 2.31 -8.36
CA PRO A 102 -5.92 2.35 -9.38
C PRO A 102 -4.92 3.49 -9.22
N THR A 103 -5.35 4.60 -8.63
CA THR A 103 -4.52 5.76 -8.29
C THR A 103 -3.82 5.62 -6.95
N ARG A 104 -4.02 4.49 -6.24
CA ARG A 104 -3.43 4.22 -4.91
C ARG A 104 -3.73 5.31 -3.87
N SER A 105 -4.91 5.92 -3.94
CA SER A 105 -5.28 7.11 -3.18
C SER A 105 -6.55 6.99 -2.34
N TRP A 106 -7.26 5.85 -2.40
CA TRP A 106 -8.44 5.60 -1.59
C TRP A 106 -8.12 4.66 -0.43
N HIS A 107 -8.36 5.09 0.81
CA HIS A 107 -7.85 4.41 1.98
C HIS A 107 -8.88 3.53 2.70
N GLY A 108 -10.15 3.51 2.25
CA GLY A 108 -11.23 2.72 2.83
C GLY A 108 -12.48 3.53 3.14
N GLU A 109 -13.44 2.91 3.80
CA GLU A 109 -14.74 3.49 4.18
C GLU A 109 -14.91 3.44 5.70
N GLY A 110 -15.25 4.59 6.29
CA GLY A 110 -15.50 4.73 7.72
C GLY A 110 -16.82 4.11 8.22
N PRO A 111 -17.14 4.32 9.48
CA PRO A 111 -16.36 5.09 10.43
C PRO A 111 -15.07 4.38 10.86
N VAL A 112 -14.04 5.16 11.26
CA VAL A 112 -12.91 4.60 12.01
C VAL A 112 -13.36 4.41 13.47
N PRO A 113 -13.01 3.28 14.15
CA PRO A 113 -13.43 3.07 15.52
C PRO A 113 -12.84 4.11 16.48
N ASP A 114 -13.63 4.53 17.48
CA ASP A 114 -13.28 5.57 18.46
C ASP A 114 -12.40 5.05 19.62
N ALA A 115 -12.64 3.81 20.06
CA ALA A 115 -11.93 3.18 21.17
C ALA A 115 -11.77 1.66 20.94
N PRO A 116 -11.06 1.27 19.88
CA PRO A 116 -11.04 -0.12 19.43
C PRO A 116 -10.40 -1.07 20.43
N VAL A 117 -10.96 -2.27 20.45
CA VAL A 117 -10.36 -3.44 21.08
C VAL A 117 -10.06 -4.50 20.02
N VAL A 118 -9.25 -5.49 20.34
CA VAL A 118 -9.08 -6.66 19.48
C VAL A 118 -10.39 -7.46 19.51
N ALA A 119 -11.17 -7.38 18.42
CA ALA A 119 -12.40 -8.15 18.25
C ALA A 119 -12.08 -9.62 18.00
N TRP A 120 -11.12 -9.86 17.12
CA TRP A 120 -10.55 -11.18 16.89
C TRP A 120 -9.11 -11.04 16.34
N ARG A 121 -8.38 -12.11 16.36
CA ARG A 121 -7.09 -12.28 15.67
C ARG A 121 -7.09 -13.62 14.95
N PHE A 122 -6.41 -13.67 13.83
CA PHE A 122 -6.31 -14.85 12.99
C PHE A 122 -4.82 -15.18 12.69
N PRO A 123 -4.47 -16.45 12.59
CA PRO A 123 -5.20 -17.67 12.98
C PRO A 123 -5.01 -18.03 14.46
N ASP A 124 -5.41 -19.24 14.87
CA ASP A 124 -5.14 -19.72 16.25
C ASP A 124 -3.64 -19.91 16.49
N ASP A 125 -2.93 -20.49 15.51
CA ASP A 125 -1.46 -20.66 15.50
C ASP A 125 -0.82 -19.56 14.67
N ARG A 126 0.45 -19.21 14.94
CA ARG A 126 1.17 -18.15 14.24
C ARG A 126 1.39 -18.48 12.77
N MET A 127 1.17 -17.54 11.90
CA MET A 127 1.53 -17.58 10.48
C MET A 127 3.04 -17.43 10.35
N CYS A 128 3.78 -18.53 10.26
CA CYS A 128 5.25 -18.49 10.17
C CYS A 128 5.76 -19.53 9.16
N SER A 129 6.80 -19.17 8.43
CA SER A 129 7.58 -20.12 7.64
C SER A 129 9.08 -19.79 7.66
N MET A 130 9.87 -20.78 7.22
CA MET A 130 11.30 -20.58 6.98
C MET A 130 11.50 -20.10 5.56
N THR A 131 12.18 -18.98 5.40
CA THR A 131 12.56 -18.45 4.07
C THR A 131 14.05 -18.16 4.02
N SER A 132 14.63 -18.10 2.82
CA SER A 132 16.05 -17.83 2.63
C SER A 132 16.29 -16.36 2.38
N ILE A 133 16.99 -15.67 3.29
CA ILE A 133 17.40 -14.28 3.13
C ILE A 133 18.93 -14.24 3.01
N SER A 134 19.46 -13.73 1.91
CA SER A 134 20.90 -13.68 1.64
C SER A 134 21.59 -15.03 1.79
N GLY A 135 20.87 -16.15 1.50
CA GLY A 135 21.39 -17.52 1.62
C GLY A 135 21.32 -18.11 3.02
N GLU A 136 20.80 -17.40 4.00
CA GLU A 136 20.58 -17.88 5.38
C GLU A 136 19.08 -18.16 5.60
N GLN A 137 18.78 -19.30 6.27
CA GLN A 137 17.40 -19.65 6.61
C GLN A 137 16.96 -18.88 7.84
N GLN A 138 15.85 -18.15 7.73
CA GLN A 138 15.27 -17.35 8.82
C GLN A 138 13.77 -17.66 8.94
N GLU A 139 13.25 -17.66 10.18
CA GLU A 139 11.82 -17.74 10.41
C GLU A 139 11.20 -16.35 10.26
N TRP A 140 10.21 -16.26 9.38
CA TRP A 140 9.40 -15.06 9.19
C TRP A 140 7.97 -15.34 9.58
N CYS A 141 7.35 -14.37 10.28
CA CYS A 141 5.99 -14.54 10.81
C CYS A 141 5.11 -13.35 10.53
N GLY A 142 3.81 -13.61 10.37
CA GLY A 142 2.75 -12.62 10.23
C GLY A 142 2.63 -12.02 8.85
N MET A 143 2.32 -10.75 8.82
CA MET A 143 2.30 -9.93 7.62
C MET A 143 3.33 -8.82 7.79
N GLY A 144 3.99 -8.47 6.72
CA GLY A 144 5.02 -7.46 6.74
C GLY A 144 4.78 -6.32 5.79
N TRP A 145 5.87 -5.68 5.48
CA TRP A 145 5.98 -4.55 4.61
C TRP A 145 5.26 -4.77 3.27
N THR A 146 4.63 -3.71 2.77
CA THR A 146 3.70 -3.67 1.63
C THR A 146 2.42 -4.50 1.77
N GLY A 147 2.31 -5.37 2.78
CA GLY A 147 1.09 -6.15 3.01
C GLY A 147 -0.06 -5.30 3.53
N GLN A 148 -1.15 -5.17 2.75
CA GLN A 148 -2.43 -4.63 3.18
C GLN A 148 -3.51 -5.67 2.86
N PRO A 149 -4.36 -6.05 3.82
CA PRO A 149 -5.48 -6.94 3.53
C PRO A 149 -6.42 -6.32 2.50
N ALA A 150 -6.90 -7.10 1.52
CA ALA A 150 -8.07 -6.75 0.76
C ALA A 150 -9.32 -7.06 1.59
N VAL A 151 -10.26 -6.11 1.64
CA VAL A 151 -11.50 -6.24 2.40
C VAL A 151 -12.66 -5.89 1.49
N PHE A 152 -13.62 -6.80 1.29
CA PHE A 152 -14.69 -6.58 0.31
C PHE A 152 -15.96 -7.37 0.63
N GLU A 153 -17.08 -6.89 0.08
CA GLU A 153 -18.37 -7.51 0.25
C GLU A 153 -18.62 -8.59 -0.83
N ARG A 154 -18.92 -9.82 -0.40
CA ARG A 154 -19.26 -10.91 -1.27
C ARG A 154 -20.25 -11.87 -0.62
N GLY A 155 -21.38 -12.14 -1.32
CA GLY A 155 -22.40 -13.09 -0.86
C GLY A 155 -23.04 -12.71 0.48
N GLY A 156 -23.12 -11.42 0.80
CA GLY A 156 -23.66 -10.89 2.06
C GLY A 156 -22.74 -11.07 3.28
N ARG A 157 -21.44 -11.20 3.03
CA ARG A 157 -20.38 -11.27 4.04
C ARG A 157 -19.24 -10.34 3.68
N THR A 158 -18.58 -9.79 4.68
CA THR A 158 -17.31 -9.11 4.52
C THR A 158 -16.18 -10.15 4.47
N TRP A 159 -15.46 -10.17 3.36
CA TRP A 159 -14.29 -11.02 3.16
C TRP A 159 -13.03 -10.23 3.45
N VAL A 160 -12.10 -10.84 4.17
CA VAL A 160 -10.73 -10.34 4.37
C VAL A 160 -9.78 -11.35 3.74
N VAL A 161 -9.05 -10.92 2.70
CA VAL A 161 -8.15 -11.78 1.95
C VAL A 161 -6.76 -11.17 1.95
N PHE A 162 -5.75 -11.96 2.28
CA PHE A 162 -4.39 -11.47 2.43
C PHE A 162 -3.35 -12.57 2.25
N GLY A 163 -2.16 -12.19 1.80
CA GLY A 163 -0.97 -13.04 1.81
C GLY A 163 -0.20 -12.87 3.12
N ALA A 164 0.52 -13.92 3.54
CA ALA A 164 1.28 -13.89 4.78
C ALA A 164 2.61 -14.64 4.70
N TYR A 165 3.40 -14.51 5.76
CA TYR A 165 4.73 -15.11 5.85
C TYR A 165 4.72 -16.61 6.21
N ASP A 166 3.58 -17.25 6.28
CA ASP A 166 3.45 -18.70 6.34
C ASP A 166 3.31 -19.34 4.95
N SER A 167 3.61 -18.57 3.89
CA SER A 167 3.54 -19.02 2.50
C SER A 167 2.13 -19.41 2.07
N ALA A 168 1.13 -18.61 2.45
CA ALA A 168 -0.25 -18.85 2.10
C ALA A 168 -1.06 -17.57 1.86
N VAL A 169 -2.11 -17.68 1.03
CA VAL A 169 -3.21 -16.71 0.97
C VAL A 169 -4.35 -17.21 1.85
N HIS A 170 -4.84 -16.33 2.71
CA HIS A 170 -5.91 -16.60 3.65
C HIS A 170 -7.21 -15.91 3.25
N PHE A 171 -8.34 -16.56 3.55
CA PHE A 171 -9.69 -16.12 3.22
C PHE A 171 -10.53 -16.16 4.49
N VAL A 172 -10.82 -15.00 5.08
CA VAL A 172 -11.37 -14.87 6.42
C VAL A 172 -12.65 -14.05 6.40
N ASP A 173 -13.62 -14.43 7.21
CA ASP A 173 -14.82 -13.66 7.48
C ASP A 173 -14.46 -12.43 8.35
N GLY A 174 -14.69 -11.23 7.84
CA GLY A 174 -14.31 -9.98 8.50
C GLY A 174 -15.02 -9.76 9.84
N GLU A 175 -16.19 -10.33 10.02
CA GLU A 175 -16.95 -10.20 11.26
C GLU A 175 -16.44 -11.12 12.37
N THR A 176 -16.12 -12.39 12.02
CA THR A 176 -15.86 -13.43 13.00
C THR A 176 -14.41 -13.87 13.09
N GLY A 177 -13.58 -13.62 12.07
CA GLY A 177 -12.24 -14.17 11.95
C GLY A 177 -12.19 -15.64 11.55
N GLU A 178 -13.33 -16.25 11.21
CA GLU A 178 -13.37 -17.66 10.76
C GLU A 178 -12.95 -17.80 9.30
N ARG A 179 -12.36 -18.94 8.93
CA ARG A 179 -12.02 -19.23 7.53
C ARG A 179 -13.28 -19.37 6.66
N LEU A 180 -13.29 -18.67 5.53
CA LEU A 180 -14.33 -18.78 4.50
C LEU A 180 -13.99 -19.83 3.45
N LEU A 181 -12.69 -19.99 3.15
CA LEU A 181 -12.13 -21.03 2.29
C LEU A 181 -10.88 -21.61 2.95
N PRO A 182 -10.43 -22.81 2.55
CA PRO A 182 -9.09 -23.30 2.88
C PRO A 182 -8.02 -22.29 2.42
N ASP A 183 -6.90 -22.25 3.16
CA ASP A 183 -5.75 -21.44 2.77
C ASP A 183 -5.18 -21.91 1.42
N PHE A 184 -4.77 -20.98 0.56
CA PHE A 184 -4.10 -21.30 -0.71
C PHE A 184 -2.59 -21.26 -0.51
N PRO A 185 -1.88 -22.41 -0.56
CA PRO A 185 -0.44 -22.46 -0.33
C PRO A 185 0.35 -21.90 -1.52
N THR A 186 1.42 -21.18 -1.21
CA THR A 186 2.49 -20.79 -2.14
C THR A 186 3.79 -21.52 -1.79
N GLY A 187 4.82 -21.43 -2.65
CA GLY A 187 6.10 -22.10 -2.40
C GLY A 187 7.03 -21.35 -1.46
N ASP A 188 6.80 -20.04 -1.22
CA ASP A 188 7.53 -19.18 -0.28
C ASP A 188 6.59 -18.07 0.21
N ILE A 189 7.09 -17.20 1.10
CA ILE A 189 6.35 -16.12 1.75
C ILE A 189 5.72 -15.15 0.74
N ILE A 190 4.65 -14.48 1.18
CA ILE A 190 3.99 -13.40 0.44
C ILE A 190 4.24 -12.09 1.21
N LYS A 191 4.97 -11.14 0.60
CA LYS A 191 5.26 -9.82 1.18
C LYS A 191 4.26 -8.77 0.71
N GLY A 192 3.93 -8.79 -0.58
CA GLY A 192 3.05 -7.81 -1.23
C GLY A 192 1.57 -7.95 -0.89
N SER A 193 0.82 -6.90 -1.18
CA SER A 193 -0.64 -6.95 -1.15
C SER A 193 -1.18 -7.66 -2.38
N LEU A 194 -2.22 -8.44 -2.19
CA LEU A 194 -2.97 -9.02 -3.30
C LEU A 194 -4.06 -8.06 -3.82
N THR A 195 -4.65 -8.44 -4.96
CA THR A 195 -5.77 -7.69 -5.55
C THR A 195 -6.95 -8.61 -5.79
N VAL A 196 -8.14 -8.15 -5.42
CA VAL A 196 -9.42 -8.78 -5.76
C VAL A 196 -9.92 -8.21 -7.09
N ASP A 197 -10.53 -9.04 -7.91
CA ASP A 197 -11.04 -8.62 -9.22
C ASP A 197 -12.12 -7.53 -9.08
N PRO A 198 -11.90 -6.32 -9.62
CA PRO A 198 -12.82 -5.18 -9.45
C PRO A 198 -14.11 -5.30 -10.27
N ASP A 199 -14.12 -6.16 -11.30
CA ASP A 199 -15.26 -6.37 -12.18
C ASP A 199 -16.19 -7.49 -11.67
N GLY A 200 -15.91 -8.03 -10.47
CA GLY A 200 -16.73 -9.01 -9.77
C GLY A 200 -16.51 -10.47 -10.19
N TYR A 201 -15.51 -10.75 -11.00
CA TYR A 201 -15.06 -12.14 -11.18
C TYR A 201 -14.52 -12.69 -9.85
N PRO A 202 -14.80 -13.95 -9.51
CA PRO A 202 -14.31 -14.57 -8.29
C PRO A 202 -12.82 -14.92 -8.39
N LEU A 203 -11.98 -13.91 -8.55
CA LEU A 203 -10.54 -14.03 -8.78
C LEU A 203 -9.75 -13.17 -7.79
N VAL A 204 -8.59 -13.69 -7.42
CA VAL A 204 -7.55 -12.98 -6.64
C VAL A 204 -6.24 -13.06 -7.40
N TYR A 205 -5.48 -11.96 -7.38
CA TYR A 205 -4.19 -11.82 -8.05
C TYR A 205 -3.13 -11.61 -6.99
N VAL A 206 -2.10 -12.46 -6.97
CA VAL A 206 -1.09 -12.46 -5.91
C VAL A 206 0.28 -12.87 -6.43
N GLY A 207 1.29 -12.13 -6.01
CA GLY A 207 2.69 -12.48 -6.18
C GLY A 207 3.28 -13.12 -4.92
N SER A 208 4.34 -13.89 -5.05
CA SER A 208 5.03 -14.55 -3.95
C SER A 208 6.54 -14.65 -4.22
N ARG A 209 7.32 -14.90 -3.17
CA ARG A 209 8.76 -15.15 -3.29
C ARG A 209 9.13 -16.50 -3.91
N ASP A 210 8.16 -17.29 -4.29
CA ASP A 210 8.36 -18.54 -5.02
C ASP A 210 8.42 -18.36 -6.54
N ASP A 211 8.76 -17.17 -7.00
CA ASP A 211 8.97 -16.79 -8.39
C ASP A 211 7.67 -16.64 -9.22
N GLU A 212 6.48 -16.74 -8.63
CA GLU A 212 5.22 -16.81 -9.35
C GLU A 212 4.27 -15.66 -9.04
N LEU A 213 3.76 -15.01 -10.09
CA LEU A 213 2.57 -14.15 -10.07
C LEU A 213 1.35 -14.97 -10.50
N ARG A 214 0.30 -15.04 -9.69
CA ARG A 214 -0.81 -15.98 -9.86
C ARG A 214 -2.17 -15.33 -10.04
N VAL A 215 -3.03 -16.03 -10.76
CA VAL A 215 -4.48 -15.82 -10.81
C VAL A 215 -5.15 -16.99 -10.11
N VAL A 216 -5.81 -16.73 -8.98
CA VAL A 216 -6.44 -17.72 -8.12
C VAL A 216 -7.95 -17.56 -8.12
N ALA A 217 -8.70 -18.62 -8.44
CA ALA A 217 -10.16 -18.64 -8.40
C ALA A 217 -10.66 -18.99 -7.00
N ILE A 218 -11.74 -18.27 -6.57
CA ILE A 218 -12.35 -18.39 -5.24
C ILE A 218 -13.86 -18.71 -5.29
N ASP A 219 -14.33 -19.31 -6.37
CA ASP A 219 -15.72 -19.73 -6.58
C ASP A 219 -15.96 -21.24 -6.40
N ARG A 220 -15.00 -21.91 -5.81
CA ARG A 220 -14.97 -23.36 -5.59
C ARG A 220 -14.86 -23.67 -4.09
N ASP A 221 -15.01 -24.94 -3.70
CA ASP A 221 -14.84 -25.40 -2.31
C ASP A 221 -13.41 -25.15 -1.79
N GLU A 222 -12.42 -25.16 -2.69
CA GLU A 222 -11.02 -24.83 -2.43
C GLU A 222 -10.53 -23.78 -3.44
N PRO A 223 -9.65 -22.83 -3.06
CA PRO A 223 -9.04 -21.92 -4.01
C PRO A 223 -8.18 -22.67 -5.03
N VAL A 224 -8.23 -22.28 -6.29
CA VAL A 224 -7.52 -22.97 -7.39
C VAL A 224 -6.75 -21.97 -8.22
N GLU A 225 -5.44 -22.23 -8.41
CA GLU A 225 -4.65 -21.51 -9.41
C GLU A 225 -5.17 -21.83 -10.80
N LEU A 226 -5.52 -20.78 -11.55
CA LEU A 226 -5.94 -20.89 -12.95
C LEU A 226 -4.80 -20.58 -13.92
N TRP A 227 -3.84 -19.80 -13.48
CA TRP A 227 -2.69 -19.38 -14.29
C TRP A 227 -1.61 -18.78 -13.40
N SER A 228 -0.36 -18.87 -13.85
CA SER A 228 0.75 -18.14 -13.26
C SER A 228 1.73 -17.64 -14.34
N LEU A 229 2.53 -16.64 -13.96
CA LEU A 229 3.67 -16.11 -14.70
C LEU A 229 4.91 -16.27 -13.84
N HIS A 230 5.86 -17.07 -14.31
CA HIS A 230 7.14 -17.24 -13.65
C HIS A 230 8.08 -16.06 -13.97
N ALA A 231 8.79 -15.56 -12.99
CA ALA A 231 9.63 -14.37 -13.10
C ALA A 231 10.71 -14.46 -14.22
N TYR A 232 11.13 -15.67 -14.60
CA TYR A 232 12.09 -15.91 -15.67
C TYR A 232 11.47 -16.26 -17.03
N ASP A 233 10.15 -16.21 -17.17
CA ASP A 233 9.49 -16.45 -18.46
C ASP A 233 9.75 -15.30 -19.47
N VAL A 234 10.21 -14.15 -18.98
CA VAL A 234 10.52 -12.96 -19.77
C VAL A 234 11.96 -12.52 -19.53
N GLU A 235 12.78 -12.53 -20.57
CA GLU A 235 14.20 -12.20 -20.55
C GLU A 235 14.50 -10.89 -21.30
N PRO A 236 15.54 -10.13 -20.97
CA PRO A 236 16.48 -10.34 -19.89
C PRO A 236 15.92 -9.86 -18.55
N THR A 237 16.29 -10.53 -17.46
CA THR A 237 15.97 -10.13 -16.09
C THR A 237 17.19 -9.50 -15.40
N ARG A 238 16.93 -8.80 -14.29
CA ARG A 238 17.94 -8.27 -13.37
C ARG A 238 17.54 -8.64 -11.94
N TRP A 239 18.46 -8.54 -11.01
CA TRP A 239 18.32 -8.67 -9.59
C TRP A 239 17.73 -10.03 -9.13
N ASN A 240 16.49 -10.08 -8.70
CA ASN A 240 15.84 -11.22 -8.03
C ASN A 240 14.65 -11.72 -8.86
N ASN A 241 13.77 -12.49 -8.29
CA ASN A 241 12.63 -13.14 -8.94
C ASN A 241 11.34 -13.10 -8.09
N ASP A 242 11.36 -12.37 -6.97
CA ASP A 242 10.20 -12.19 -6.10
C ASP A 242 9.12 -11.28 -6.76
N TRP A 243 7.89 -11.31 -6.24
CA TRP A 243 6.80 -10.47 -6.68
C TRP A 243 6.20 -9.74 -5.47
N ASP A 244 6.77 -8.58 -5.13
CA ASP A 244 6.38 -7.76 -3.97
C ASP A 244 5.40 -6.65 -4.32
N SER A 245 5.39 -6.20 -5.57
CA SER A 245 4.44 -5.23 -6.11
C SER A 245 3.00 -5.75 -6.00
N SER A 246 2.07 -4.91 -5.51
CA SER A 246 0.63 -5.23 -5.53
C SER A 246 0.10 -5.13 -6.95
N PRO A 247 -0.41 -6.22 -7.55
CA PRO A 247 -0.96 -6.18 -8.90
C PRO A 247 -2.12 -5.19 -9.05
N LEU A 248 -2.39 -4.73 -10.28
CA LEU A 248 -3.53 -3.89 -10.59
C LEU A 248 -4.31 -4.50 -11.76
N VAL A 249 -5.64 -4.54 -11.68
CA VAL A 249 -6.49 -5.08 -12.75
C VAL A 249 -7.37 -3.98 -13.30
N LEU A 250 -7.18 -3.63 -14.55
CA LEU A 250 -7.97 -2.61 -15.25
C LEU A 250 -8.49 -3.17 -16.57
N ASP A 251 -9.80 -3.10 -16.78
CA ASP A 251 -10.44 -3.49 -18.03
C ASP A 251 -9.93 -4.84 -18.58
N GLY A 252 -9.89 -5.84 -17.69
CA GLY A 252 -9.42 -7.19 -18.03
C GLY A 252 -7.94 -7.35 -18.26
N HIS A 253 -7.12 -6.36 -17.92
CA HIS A 253 -5.66 -6.42 -17.98
C HIS A 253 -5.05 -6.38 -16.59
N LEU A 254 -4.12 -7.27 -16.33
CA LEU A 254 -3.31 -7.35 -15.11
C LEU A 254 -1.99 -6.63 -15.34
N PHE A 255 -1.69 -5.63 -14.51
CA PHE A 255 -0.46 -4.84 -14.49
C PHE A 255 0.36 -5.25 -13.28
N ALA A 256 1.62 -5.61 -13.46
CA ALA A 256 2.48 -6.02 -12.36
C ALA A 256 3.96 -5.71 -12.63
N GLY A 257 4.63 -5.15 -11.63
CA GLY A 257 6.08 -5.08 -11.55
C GLY A 257 6.64 -6.31 -10.83
N GLY A 258 7.88 -6.70 -11.11
CA GLY A 258 8.55 -7.81 -10.43
C GLY A 258 9.98 -7.45 -10.04
N GLU A 259 10.52 -8.13 -9.02
CA GLU A 259 11.93 -8.01 -8.65
C GLU A 259 12.87 -8.55 -9.75
N ASN A 260 12.34 -9.25 -10.75
CA ASN A 260 13.04 -9.55 -12.01
C ASN A 260 13.36 -8.28 -12.83
N SER A 261 13.01 -7.12 -12.27
CA SER A 261 13.21 -5.77 -12.83
C SER A 261 12.44 -5.53 -14.12
N ARG A 262 11.36 -6.26 -14.34
CA ARG A 262 10.50 -6.06 -15.51
C ARG A 262 9.09 -5.69 -15.08
N PHE A 263 8.42 -4.92 -15.92
CA PHE A 263 7.01 -4.61 -15.80
C PHE A 263 6.23 -5.41 -16.85
N HIS A 264 5.07 -5.97 -16.46
CA HIS A 264 4.28 -6.89 -17.28
C HIS A 264 2.84 -6.42 -17.36
N VAL A 265 2.22 -6.57 -18.55
CA VAL A 265 0.77 -6.43 -18.71
C VAL A 265 0.22 -7.67 -19.38
N VAL A 266 -0.72 -8.31 -18.71
CA VAL A 266 -1.34 -9.57 -19.13
C VAL A 266 -2.83 -9.34 -19.37
N ARG A 267 -3.31 -9.61 -20.58
CA ARG A 267 -4.75 -9.63 -20.87
C ARG A 267 -5.34 -10.94 -20.36
N LEU A 268 -6.26 -10.86 -19.41
CA LEU A 268 -6.77 -12.01 -18.63
C LEU A 268 -7.75 -12.90 -19.38
N ASN A 269 -8.50 -12.35 -20.35
CA ASN A 269 -9.56 -13.07 -21.09
C ASN A 269 -10.49 -13.86 -20.15
N ARG A 270 -11.02 -13.17 -19.13
CA ARG A 270 -11.89 -13.76 -18.10
C ARG A 270 -13.23 -14.20 -18.67
N GLY A 271 -13.79 -15.29 -18.15
CA GLY A 271 -15.09 -15.81 -18.55
C GLY A 271 -15.64 -16.84 -17.57
N TYR A 272 -16.67 -17.53 -17.97
CA TYR A 272 -17.26 -18.63 -17.20
C TYR A 272 -17.40 -19.87 -18.07
N ALA A 273 -17.08 -21.03 -17.51
CA ALA A 273 -17.32 -22.32 -18.13
C ALA A 273 -18.82 -22.72 -18.10
N ALA A 274 -19.17 -23.81 -18.77
CA ALA A 274 -20.57 -24.25 -18.85
C ALA A 274 -21.18 -24.66 -17.49
N ASP A 275 -20.35 -25.01 -16.53
CA ASP A 275 -20.71 -25.33 -15.14
C ASP A 275 -20.84 -24.08 -14.25
N GLY A 276 -20.56 -22.90 -14.80
CA GLY A 276 -20.65 -21.61 -14.11
C GLY A 276 -19.39 -21.22 -13.33
N LEU A 277 -18.32 -22.02 -13.36
CA LEU A 277 -17.08 -21.68 -12.72
C LEU A 277 -16.26 -20.68 -13.55
N VAL A 278 -15.56 -19.78 -12.87
CA VAL A 278 -14.70 -18.78 -13.52
C VAL A 278 -13.53 -19.43 -14.25
N THR A 279 -13.19 -18.88 -15.40
CA THR A 279 -12.06 -19.28 -16.25
C THR A 279 -11.26 -18.08 -16.69
N VAL A 280 -9.99 -18.29 -17.00
CA VAL A 280 -9.10 -17.30 -17.62
C VAL A 280 -8.34 -17.95 -18.76
N ASP A 281 -7.93 -17.15 -19.78
CA ASP A 281 -7.03 -17.54 -20.86
C ASP A 281 -5.99 -16.41 -21.08
N PRO A 282 -5.07 -16.22 -20.11
CA PRO A 282 -4.19 -15.06 -20.07
C PRO A 282 -3.17 -15.02 -21.20
N VAL A 283 -2.93 -13.82 -21.71
CA VAL A 283 -1.93 -13.54 -22.75
C VAL A 283 -1.08 -12.35 -22.31
N LEU A 284 0.24 -12.53 -22.21
CA LEU A 284 1.17 -11.43 -22.02
C LEU A 284 1.09 -10.53 -23.27
N VAL A 285 0.63 -9.29 -23.11
CA VAL A 285 0.41 -8.36 -24.22
C VAL A 285 1.48 -7.28 -24.29
N TRP A 286 2.16 -7.03 -23.18
CA TRP A 286 3.29 -6.10 -23.13
C TRP A 286 4.19 -6.42 -21.94
N ASP A 287 5.49 -6.23 -22.14
CA ASP A 287 6.46 -6.23 -21.07
C ASP A 287 7.57 -5.22 -21.38
N VAL A 288 8.19 -4.67 -20.35
CA VAL A 288 9.27 -3.71 -20.51
C VAL A 288 10.31 -3.83 -19.40
N ALA A 289 11.58 -3.58 -19.74
CA ALA A 289 12.64 -3.43 -18.75
C ALA A 289 12.38 -2.19 -17.88
N GLY A 290 12.41 -2.37 -16.56
CA GLY A 290 12.32 -1.28 -15.59
C GLY A 290 13.57 -0.39 -15.53
N TRP A 291 14.57 -0.66 -16.34
CA TRP A 291 15.86 0.03 -16.38
C TRP A 291 16.22 0.51 -17.78
N ASP A 292 17.18 1.41 -17.84
CA ASP A 292 17.93 1.77 -19.06
C ASP A 292 19.43 1.76 -18.78
N ASP A 293 20.24 1.92 -19.84
CA ASP A 293 21.70 1.83 -19.75
C ASP A 293 22.27 2.91 -18.82
N GLU A 294 21.70 4.11 -18.81
CA GLU A 294 22.12 5.22 -17.94
C GLU A 294 21.95 4.87 -16.46
N LEU A 295 20.80 4.27 -16.10
CA LEU A 295 20.56 3.80 -14.74
C LEU A 295 21.53 2.70 -14.33
N LEU A 296 21.74 1.70 -15.20
CA LEU A 296 22.66 0.60 -14.92
C LEU A 296 24.12 1.07 -14.76
N GLU A 297 24.52 2.12 -15.48
CA GLU A 297 25.84 2.74 -15.32
C GLU A 297 25.96 3.43 -13.95
N ALA A 298 24.88 4.06 -13.47
CA ALA A 298 24.86 4.80 -12.21
C ALA A 298 24.78 3.89 -10.97
N VAL A 299 23.91 2.85 -10.97
CA VAL A 299 23.58 2.08 -9.75
C VAL A 299 23.87 0.58 -9.87
N GLY A 300 24.17 0.05 -11.07
CA GLY A 300 24.39 -1.37 -11.29
C GLY A 300 23.08 -2.15 -11.52
N GLY A 301 23.04 -3.44 -11.14
CA GLY A 301 21.96 -4.35 -11.52
C GLY A 301 20.84 -4.53 -10.49
N ASN A 302 20.90 -3.90 -9.33
CA ASN A 302 19.79 -3.87 -8.37
C ASN A 302 18.81 -2.78 -8.79
N VAL A 303 17.79 -3.17 -9.56
CA VAL A 303 16.80 -2.29 -10.18
C VAL A 303 15.42 -2.98 -10.19
N SER A 304 15.11 -3.77 -9.15
CA SER A 304 13.83 -4.45 -8.94
C SER A 304 12.65 -3.46 -8.97
N ILE A 305 11.47 -3.94 -9.38
CA ILE A 305 10.24 -3.14 -9.30
C ILE A 305 9.39 -3.68 -8.15
N GLU A 306 9.52 -3.03 -6.99
CA GLU A 306 8.76 -3.35 -5.78
C GLU A 306 7.56 -2.41 -5.59
N THR A 307 7.62 -1.22 -6.20
CA THR A 307 6.48 -0.29 -6.22
C THR A 307 5.26 -0.90 -6.89
N SER A 308 4.09 -0.67 -6.30
CA SER A 308 2.82 -1.05 -6.93
C SER A 308 2.48 -0.11 -8.09
N PRO A 309 1.97 -0.62 -9.24
CA PRO A 309 1.59 0.21 -10.37
C PRO A 309 0.48 1.20 -10.00
N LEU A 310 0.63 2.43 -10.47
CA LEU A 310 -0.34 3.50 -10.36
C LEU A 310 -0.75 3.93 -11.77
N VAL A 311 -2.04 4.03 -12.03
CA VAL A 311 -2.56 4.51 -13.32
C VAL A 311 -3.47 5.71 -13.10
N ILE A 312 -3.22 6.77 -13.86
CA ILE A 312 -4.07 7.96 -13.91
C ILE A 312 -4.16 8.46 -15.35
N GLY A 313 -5.34 8.78 -15.81
CA GLY A 313 -5.55 9.01 -17.24
C GLY A 313 -5.22 7.75 -18.04
N ASP A 314 -4.38 7.94 -19.03
CA ASP A 314 -3.80 6.88 -19.85
C ASP A 314 -2.34 6.58 -19.49
N THR A 315 -1.85 7.09 -18.37
CA THR A 315 -0.45 6.93 -17.98
C THR A 315 -0.30 5.96 -16.80
N LEU A 316 0.49 4.91 -17.03
CA LEU A 316 0.98 4.00 -16.01
C LEU A 316 2.28 4.57 -15.41
N TYR A 317 2.35 4.66 -14.09
CA TYR A 317 3.54 5.04 -13.35
C TYR A 317 4.03 3.90 -12.45
N PHE A 318 5.34 3.74 -12.37
CA PHE A 318 6.04 2.87 -11.43
C PHE A 318 7.48 3.38 -11.20
N ALA A 319 8.10 2.91 -10.15
CA ALA A 319 9.51 3.16 -9.88
C ALA A 319 10.25 1.86 -9.60
N ASN A 320 11.54 1.92 -9.40
CA ASN A 320 12.38 0.76 -9.11
C ASN A 320 13.43 1.05 -8.05
N SER A 321 14.05 -0.01 -7.52
CA SER A 321 15.11 0.07 -6.51
C SER A 321 16.40 0.74 -7.01
N GLY A 322 16.52 1.06 -8.30
CA GLY A 322 17.56 1.95 -8.84
C GLY A 322 17.22 3.43 -8.71
N GLY A 323 16.01 3.76 -8.25
CA GLY A 323 15.52 5.13 -8.12
C GLY A 323 14.91 5.71 -9.38
N LEU A 324 14.61 4.90 -10.40
CA LEU A 324 14.05 5.39 -11.66
C LEU A 324 12.52 5.40 -11.62
N VAL A 325 11.93 6.59 -11.55
CA VAL A 325 10.50 6.82 -11.72
C VAL A 325 10.19 6.92 -13.22
N GLN A 326 9.22 6.13 -13.68
CA GLN A 326 8.82 6.05 -15.07
C GLN A 326 7.32 6.26 -15.24
N GLY A 327 6.94 6.92 -16.35
CA GLY A 327 5.58 7.02 -16.84
C GLY A 327 5.47 6.50 -18.28
N TRP A 328 4.47 5.67 -18.53
CA TRP A 328 4.24 5.04 -19.83
C TRP A 328 2.82 5.33 -20.31
N ASP A 329 2.69 5.89 -21.51
CA ASP A 329 1.40 6.01 -22.18
C ASP A 329 0.93 4.63 -22.63
N VAL A 330 -0.14 4.14 -21.97
CA VAL A 330 -0.79 2.85 -22.23
C VAL A 330 -2.14 3.02 -22.96
N GLY A 331 -2.49 4.23 -23.38
CA GLY A 331 -3.79 4.58 -23.95
C GLY A 331 -4.21 3.66 -25.09
N GLY A 332 -3.29 3.32 -25.99
CA GLY A 332 -3.58 2.43 -27.14
C GLY A 332 -3.39 0.93 -26.88
N LEU A 333 -3.09 0.51 -25.65
CA LEU A 333 -2.75 -0.91 -25.36
C LEU A 333 -3.93 -1.86 -25.60
N ARG A 334 -5.17 -1.41 -25.35
CA ARG A 334 -6.39 -2.19 -25.66
C ARG A 334 -6.52 -2.56 -27.13
N GLU A 335 -6.03 -1.68 -28.02
CA GLU A 335 -6.03 -1.85 -29.47
C GLU A 335 -4.74 -2.52 -29.99
N GLY A 336 -3.84 -2.92 -29.07
CA GLY A 336 -2.57 -3.56 -29.39
C GLY A 336 -1.49 -2.58 -29.86
N VAL A 337 -1.61 -1.29 -29.54
CA VAL A 337 -0.56 -0.30 -29.75
C VAL A 337 0.43 -0.41 -28.59
N GLU A 338 1.72 -0.52 -28.93
CA GLU A 338 2.79 -0.65 -27.94
C GLU A 338 2.91 0.64 -27.11
N PRO A 339 2.94 0.54 -25.76
CA PRO A 339 3.15 1.67 -24.87
C PRO A 339 4.47 2.42 -25.11
N THR A 340 4.44 3.73 -24.89
CA THR A 340 5.63 4.58 -25.05
C THR A 340 5.98 5.27 -23.73
N ARG A 341 7.28 5.34 -23.39
CA ARG A 341 7.72 6.04 -22.19
C ARG A 341 7.59 7.55 -22.39
N VAL A 342 6.75 8.18 -21.58
CA VAL A 342 6.45 9.63 -21.63
C VAL A 342 7.06 10.40 -20.47
N PHE A 343 7.51 9.69 -19.42
CA PHE A 343 8.11 10.29 -18.24
C PHE A 343 9.31 9.47 -17.76
N ARG A 344 10.39 10.15 -17.37
CA ARG A 344 11.60 9.58 -16.79
C ARG A 344 12.21 10.55 -15.78
N PHE A 345 12.34 10.12 -14.54
CA PHE A 345 13.03 10.89 -13.50
C PHE A 345 13.87 9.95 -12.64
N TRP A 346 15.14 10.26 -12.43
CA TRP A 346 16.01 9.51 -11.53
C TRP A 346 16.07 10.21 -10.16
N ALA A 347 15.51 9.56 -9.14
CA ALA A 347 15.47 10.06 -7.77
C ALA A 347 16.82 9.94 -7.03
N GLY A 348 17.76 9.19 -7.59
CA GLY A 348 19.13 9.11 -7.08
C GLY A 348 19.42 7.95 -6.14
N ASP A 349 18.42 7.39 -5.49
CA ASP A 349 18.54 6.22 -4.60
C ASP A 349 17.28 5.35 -4.68
N ASP A 350 17.19 4.33 -3.86
CA ASP A 350 16.16 3.30 -3.89
C ASP A 350 14.74 3.85 -3.74
N VAL A 351 13.79 3.36 -4.55
CA VAL A 351 12.37 3.70 -4.48
C VAL A 351 11.54 2.42 -4.48
N ASP A 352 11.22 1.95 -3.29
CA ASP A 352 10.34 0.81 -3.04
C ASP A 352 8.96 1.26 -2.56
N ALA A 353 8.87 2.44 -1.93
CA ALA A 353 7.60 3.09 -1.64
C ALA A 353 6.79 3.32 -2.93
N THR A 354 5.55 2.86 -2.96
CA THR A 354 4.63 3.13 -4.07
C THR A 354 4.44 4.65 -4.23
N LEU A 355 4.34 5.12 -5.47
CA LEU A 355 4.10 6.53 -5.76
C LEU A 355 2.71 6.95 -5.23
N ALA A 356 2.62 8.12 -4.63
CA ALA A 356 1.33 8.75 -4.34
C ALA A 356 1.03 9.82 -5.41
N VAL A 357 -0.26 10.04 -5.67
CA VAL A 357 -0.72 11.05 -6.63
C VAL A 357 -1.83 11.90 -6.01
N ASP A 358 -1.89 13.17 -6.38
CA ASP A 358 -2.97 14.06 -5.99
C ASP A 358 -3.96 14.35 -7.14
N ASP A 359 -5.00 15.10 -6.82
CA ASP A 359 -6.06 15.52 -7.73
C ASP A 359 -5.60 16.49 -8.85
N GLU A 360 -4.39 17.06 -8.71
CA GLU A 360 -3.73 17.86 -9.76
C GLU A 360 -2.83 16.97 -10.67
N GLY A 361 -2.69 15.69 -10.36
CA GLY A 361 -1.83 14.73 -11.07
C GLY A 361 -0.34 14.86 -10.71
N MET A 362 -0.02 15.54 -9.59
CA MET A 362 1.35 15.60 -9.08
C MET A 362 1.73 14.27 -8.44
N LEU A 363 2.96 13.81 -8.69
CA LEU A 363 3.51 12.60 -8.09
C LEU A 363 4.34 12.92 -6.85
N TYR A 364 4.19 12.09 -5.82
CA TYR A 364 5.00 12.14 -4.62
C TYR A 364 5.80 10.85 -4.50
N VAL A 365 7.11 10.99 -4.26
CA VAL A 365 8.08 9.89 -4.24
C VAL A 365 8.74 9.85 -2.89
N GLY A 366 8.62 8.71 -2.18
CA GLY A 366 9.45 8.36 -1.05
C GLY A 366 10.71 7.67 -1.55
N VAL A 367 11.87 8.09 -1.08
CA VAL A 367 13.17 7.57 -1.49
C VAL A 367 13.92 7.08 -0.26
N GLU A 368 14.47 5.89 -0.33
CA GLU A 368 15.38 5.36 0.66
C GLU A 368 16.77 5.98 0.52
N TYR A 369 17.58 5.89 1.55
CA TYR A 369 18.94 6.37 1.52
C TYR A 369 19.90 5.21 1.79
N GLU A 370 20.03 4.33 0.81
CA GLU A 370 20.83 3.11 0.91
C GLU A 370 22.19 3.23 0.25
N ARG A 371 22.24 3.79 -0.96
CA ARG A 371 23.48 3.90 -1.75
C ARG A 371 24.22 5.19 -1.47
N GLY A 372 23.51 6.22 -1.02
CA GLY A 372 24.09 7.54 -0.74
C GLY A 372 24.75 8.15 -1.97
N THR A 373 24.10 8.09 -3.12
CA THR A 373 24.62 8.67 -4.37
C THR A 373 24.72 10.18 -4.28
N ASP A 374 25.55 10.80 -5.11
CA ASP A 374 25.61 12.27 -5.18
C ASP A 374 24.23 12.86 -5.54
N ARG A 375 23.45 12.17 -6.36
CA ARG A 375 22.11 12.62 -6.76
C ARG A 375 21.12 12.57 -5.59
N SER A 376 21.17 11.55 -4.75
CA SER A 376 20.32 11.46 -3.55
C SER A 376 20.69 12.54 -2.52
N HIS A 377 21.97 12.93 -2.47
CA HIS A 377 22.42 14.07 -1.67
C HIS A 377 21.92 15.43 -2.20
N GLU A 378 21.79 15.58 -3.52
CA GLU A 378 21.28 16.81 -4.12
C GLU A 378 19.76 16.98 -3.91
N LEU A 379 19.00 15.87 -3.99
CA LEU A 379 17.54 15.90 -3.95
C LEU A 379 16.97 15.78 -2.54
N GLY A 380 17.38 14.78 -1.79
CA GLY A 380 16.70 14.36 -0.57
C GLY A 380 15.79 13.16 -0.79
N GLN A 381 14.95 12.84 0.21
CA GLN A 381 14.22 11.57 0.28
C GLN A 381 12.70 11.70 0.07
N ILE A 382 12.17 12.92 0.02
CA ILE A 382 10.74 13.16 -0.22
C ILE A 382 10.63 14.17 -1.36
N LEU A 383 10.02 13.74 -2.48
CA LEU A 383 10.01 14.54 -3.69
C LEU A 383 8.57 14.78 -4.17
N LYS A 384 8.30 15.98 -4.72
CA LYS A 384 7.12 16.27 -5.53
C LYS A 384 7.55 16.48 -6.98
N LEU A 385 6.92 15.75 -7.89
CA LEU A 385 7.19 15.82 -9.32
C LEU A 385 5.93 16.26 -10.09
N ASP A 386 6.12 17.10 -11.09
CA ASP A 386 5.10 17.50 -12.06
C ASP A 386 5.33 16.73 -13.38
N PRO A 387 4.58 15.65 -13.66
CA PRO A 387 4.78 14.87 -14.87
C PRO A 387 4.38 15.61 -16.16
N SER A 388 3.64 16.72 -16.06
CA SER A 388 3.33 17.56 -17.21
C SER A 388 4.55 18.34 -17.74
N ARG A 389 5.64 18.37 -16.96
CA ARG A 389 6.92 19.01 -17.30
C ARG A 389 8.06 17.98 -17.32
N PRO A 390 8.05 16.99 -18.21
CA PRO A 390 8.97 15.85 -18.16
C PRO A 390 10.46 16.22 -18.24
N GLU A 391 10.80 17.36 -18.81
CA GLU A 391 12.19 17.85 -18.91
C GLU A 391 12.71 18.49 -17.59
N ASP A 392 11.81 18.99 -16.74
CA ASP A 392 12.13 19.62 -15.45
C ASP A 392 10.98 19.37 -14.44
N PRO A 393 10.77 18.12 -14.02
CA PRO A 393 9.58 17.75 -13.26
C PRO A 393 9.68 18.06 -11.77
N LEU A 394 10.87 18.29 -11.21
CA LEU A 394 11.03 18.53 -9.78
C LEU A 394 10.36 19.85 -9.37
N VAL A 395 9.36 19.76 -8.48
CA VAL A 395 8.68 20.91 -7.88
C VAL A 395 9.38 21.32 -6.59
N TRP A 396 9.55 20.37 -5.68
CA TRP A 396 10.29 20.55 -4.45
C TRP A 396 10.85 19.20 -3.95
N ALA A 397 11.80 19.28 -3.02
CA ALA A 397 12.41 18.14 -2.37
C ALA A 397 12.69 18.43 -0.90
N VAL A 398 12.52 17.42 -0.04
CA VAL A 398 12.79 17.49 1.41
C VAL A 398 13.76 16.39 1.79
N GLU A 399 14.75 16.76 2.61
CA GLU A 399 15.77 15.85 3.12
C GLU A 399 15.31 15.20 4.44
N ASP A 400 15.37 13.87 4.53
CA ASP A 400 15.37 13.10 5.77
C ASP A 400 16.27 11.86 5.62
N ARG A 401 17.56 12.03 5.92
CA ARG A 401 18.59 10.97 5.84
C ARG A 401 19.54 11.07 7.03
N PRO A 402 19.11 10.69 8.25
CA PRO A 402 19.95 10.78 9.44
C PRO A 402 21.20 9.89 9.37
N HIS A 403 21.14 8.79 8.62
CA HIS A 403 22.24 7.85 8.40
C HIS A 403 22.00 7.03 7.12
N LEU A 404 23.00 6.27 6.69
CA LEU A 404 22.83 5.29 5.61
C LEU A 404 21.85 4.19 6.08
N ASP A 405 21.09 3.61 5.16
CA ASP A 405 19.98 2.70 5.40
C ASP A 405 18.82 3.39 6.18
N SER A 406 18.51 4.64 5.81
CA SER A 406 17.35 5.41 6.30
C SER A 406 16.52 5.94 5.14
N GLY A 407 15.53 6.80 5.42
CA GLY A 407 14.71 7.43 4.39
C GLY A 407 13.25 7.04 4.44
N VAL A 408 12.61 6.87 3.28
CA VAL A 408 11.18 6.65 3.17
C VAL A 408 10.89 5.30 2.51
N TRP A 409 10.49 4.34 3.32
CA TRP A 409 10.08 2.98 2.90
C TRP A 409 8.56 2.85 2.74
N ALA A 410 7.83 3.61 3.52
CA ALA A 410 6.37 3.61 3.50
C ALA A 410 5.81 4.52 2.41
N THR A 411 4.75 4.09 1.75
CA THR A 411 4.05 4.91 0.75
C THR A 411 3.41 6.13 1.41
N PRO A 412 3.71 7.37 0.98
CA PRO A 412 3.10 8.58 1.53
C PRO A 412 1.58 8.65 1.32
N ALA A 413 0.87 9.43 2.12
CA ALA A 413 -0.55 9.69 1.96
C ALA A 413 -0.82 11.18 1.70
N VAL A 414 -1.66 11.47 0.69
CA VAL A 414 -2.21 12.81 0.46
C VAL A 414 -3.40 13.03 1.38
N TYR A 415 -3.42 14.14 2.12
CA TYR A 415 -4.52 14.52 2.99
C TYR A 415 -4.76 16.04 2.93
N GLY A 416 -5.78 16.46 2.22
CA GLY A 416 -6.03 17.87 1.96
C GLY A 416 -4.82 18.57 1.33
N ASP A 417 -4.35 19.65 1.95
CA ASP A 417 -3.16 20.39 1.50
C ASP A 417 -1.83 19.75 1.98
N LEU A 418 -1.87 18.64 2.70
CA LEU A 418 -0.71 17.99 3.28
C LEU A 418 -0.34 16.68 2.57
N LEU A 419 0.95 16.38 2.58
CA LEU A 419 1.52 15.06 2.35
C LEU A 419 1.98 14.48 3.69
N ILE A 420 1.44 13.33 4.09
CA ILE A 420 1.83 12.63 5.33
C ILE A 420 2.87 11.58 4.97
N VAL A 421 4.08 11.72 5.50
CA VAL A 421 5.25 10.90 5.14
C VAL A 421 5.87 10.30 6.39
N PRO A 422 5.70 9.00 6.64
CA PRO A 422 6.50 8.31 7.65
C PRO A 422 7.89 7.98 7.10
N THR A 423 8.88 8.05 7.97
CA THR A 423 10.25 7.62 7.67
C THR A 423 10.62 6.41 8.52
N ASP A 424 11.59 5.63 8.08
CA ASP A 424 12.04 4.40 8.75
C ASP A 424 12.42 4.62 10.23
N GLU A 425 12.98 5.79 10.56
CA GLU A 425 13.26 6.20 11.94
C GLU A 425 12.00 6.42 12.81
N GLY A 426 10.79 6.27 12.24
CA GLY A 426 9.51 6.52 12.92
C GLY A 426 9.17 7.99 13.12
N LYS A 427 9.75 8.91 12.34
CA LYS A 427 9.18 10.25 12.21
C LYS A 427 8.01 10.20 11.24
N VAL A 428 7.01 11.03 11.49
CA VAL A 428 5.92 11.29 10.55
C VAL A 428 5.93 12.78 10.27
N HIS A 429 6.23 13.13 9.03
CA HIS A 429 6.18 14.52 8.56
C HIS A 429 4.83 14.82 7.93
N ALA A 430 4.27 15.98 8.23
CA ALA A 430 3.26 16.60 7.38
C ALA A 430 3.92 17.73 6.60
N ILE A 431 3.86 17.63 5.30
CA ILE A 431 4.51 18.56 4.38
C ILE A 431 3.42 19.27 3.59
N ASP A 432 3.47 20.62 3.56
CA ASP A 432 2.59 21.41 2.71
C ASP A 432 2.85 21.06 1.23
N ARG A 433 1.83 20.58 0.54
CA ARG A 433 1.92 20.08 -0.84
C ARG A 433 2.33 21.16 -1.84
N ALA A 434 1.99 22.42 -1.59
CA ALA A 434 2.29 23.51 -2.48
C ALA A 434 3.75 23.97 -2.36
N SER A 435 4.25 24.10 -1.14
CA SER A 435 5.56 24.70 -0.86
C SER A 435 6.69 23.70 -0.57
N GLY A 436 6.37 22.50 -0.11
CA GLY A 436 7.35 21.54 0.43
C GLY A 436 7.83 21.89 1.86
N GLU A 437 7.21 22.87 2.53
CA GLU A 437 7.53 23.20 3.91
C GLU A 437 6.94 22.15 4.87
N VAL A 438 7.73 21.71 5.86
CA VAL A 438 7.26 20.82 6.90
C VAL A 438 6.38 21.59 7.88
N ALA A 439 5.09 21.30 7.88
CA ALA A 439 4.12 21.92 8.79
C ALA A 439 4.31 21.44 10.23
N TRP A 440 4.47 20.14 10.40
CA TRP A 440 4.79 19.51 11.69
C TRP A 440 5.54 18.19 11.49
N THR A 441 6.17 17.72 12.56
CA THR A 441 6.80 16.40 12.64
C THR A 441 6.48 15.78 13.97
N MET A 442 5.89 14.59 13.96
CA MET A 442 5.73 13.78 15.16
C MET A 442 6.72 12.62 15.18
N LYS A 443 6.93 12.04 16.36
CA LYS A 443 7.78 10.85 16.55
C LYS A 443 6.92 9.69 17.05
N LEU A 444 6.91 8.58 16.31
CA LEU A 444 6.33 7.33 16.76
C LEU A 444 7.20 6.67 17.83
N PRO A 445 6.63 5.80 18.67
CA PRO A 445 7.36 5.04 19.66
C PRO A 445 8.48 4.15 19.09
N GLY A 446 8.32 3.63 17.88
CA GLY A 446 9.28 2.80 17.16
C GLY A 446 9.50 3.23 15.71
N PRO A 447 10.48 2.63 15.02
CA PRO A 447 10.62 2.71 13.57
C PRO A 447 9.33 2.28 12.85
N THR A 448 9.12 2.72 11.59
CA THR A 448 7.93 2.30 10.85
C THR A 448 8.18 2.13 9.36
N TRP A 449 7.57 1.11 8.80
CA TRP A 449 7.40 0.86 7.36
C TRP A 449 5.92 0.78 6.98
N SER A 450 5.03 0.92 7.97
CA SER A 450 3.58 0.94 7.78
C SER A 450 3.17 2.19 7.01
N SER A 451 2.52 2.00 5.87
CA SER A 451 1.99 3.12 5.09
C SER A 451 0.77 3.74 5.78
N PRO A 452 0.71 5.08 5.93
CA PRO A 452 -0.38 5.76 6.61
C PRO A 452 -1.70 5.56 5.87
N THR A 453 -2.75 5.21 6.59
CA THR A 453 -4.12 5.07 6.09
C THR A 453 -5.01 6.10 6.77
N ILE A 454 -5.71 6.94 6.01
CA ILE A 454 -6.48 8.07 6.55
C ILE A 454 -7.93 7.96 6.10
N VAL A 455 -8.84 7.85 7.07
CA VAL A 455 -10.30 7.80 6.86
C VAL A 455 -10.96 8.63 7.95
N ASP A 456 -11.97 9.44 7.63
CA ASP A 456 -12.71 10.30 8.58
C ASP A 456 -11.79 11.15 9.47
N ASP A 457 -10.74 11.76 8.88
CA ASP A 457 -9.73 12.57 9.58
C ASP A 457 -8.90 11.80 10.63
N ILE A 458 -8.98 10.48 10.67
CA ILE A 458 -8.16 9.63 11.52
C ILE A 458 -7.06 8.95 10.71
N LEU A 459 -5.82 9.22 11.06
CA LEU A 459 -4.66 8.51 10.56
C LEU A 459 -4.43 7.24 11.37
N VAL A 460 -4.44 6.10 10.69
CA VAL A 460 -4.12 4.80 11.28
C VAL A 460 -2.80 4.29 10.73
N MET A 461 -1.89 3.91 11.61
CA MET A 461 -0.59 3.32 11.22
C MET A 461 0.02 2.48 12.33
N GLY A 462 0.97 1.62 11.95
CA GLY A 462 1.73 0.76 12.85
C GLY A 462 3.15 1.23 13.08
N ASP A 463 3.82 0.68 14.11
CA ASP A 463 5.25 0.85 14.32
C ASP A 463 5.92 -0.45 14.80
N CYS A 464 7.25 -0.47 14.81
CA CYS A 464 8.05 -1.62 15.26
C CYS A 464 8.20 -1.72 16.79
N SER A 465 7.52 -0.89 17.57
CA SER A 465 7.30 -1.16 18.99
C SER A 465 6.07 -2.04 19.23
N GLY A 466 5.40 -2.49 18.17
CA GLY A 466 4.22 -3.34 18.20
C GLY A 466 2.92 -2.58 18.44
N ARG A 467 2.84 -1.33 18.05
CA ARG A 467 1.66 -0.50 18.26
C ARG A 467 0.93 -0.20 16.96
N VAL A 468 -0.38 -0.21 17.04
CA VAL A 468 -1.31 0.36 16.06
C VAL A 468 -1.90 1.62 16.69
N LEU A 469 -1.76 2.74 16.01
CA LEU A 469 -2.13 4.06 16.50
C LEU A 469 -3.25 4.65 15.65
N GLY A 470 -4.25 5.26 16.30
CA GLY A 470 -5.20 6.18 15.71
C GLY A 470 -4.86 7.60 16.12
N LEU A 471 -4.68 8.49 15.15
CA LEU A 471 -4.19 9.85 15.31
C LEU A 471 -5.18 10.82 14.65
N ASP A 472 -5.69 11.80 15.41
CA ASP A 472 -6.66 12.79 14.91
C ASP A 472 -5.96 13.89 14.10
N LEU A 473 -6.35 14.01 12.83
CA LEU A 473 -5.88 15.01 11.85
C LEU A 473 -6.90 16.14 11.59
N ALA A 474 -8.00 16.23 12.34
CA ALA A 474 -9.05 17.22 12.09
C ALA A 474 -8.54 18.67 12.12
N ASP A 475 -7.47 18.96 12.86
CA ASP A 475 -6.69 20.21 12.72
C ASP A 475 -5.34 19.90 12.05
N PRO A 476 -5.24 19.96 10.72
CA PRO A 476 -4.03 19.59 9.99
C PRO A 476 -2.84 20.54 10.21
N THR A 477 -3.04 21.66 10.89
CA THR A 477 -2.00 22.68 11.12
C THR A 477 -1.10 22.40 12.32
N VAL A 478 -1.44 21.38 13.12
CA VAL A 478 -0.72 20.99 14.33
C VAL A 478 -0.39 19.49 14.33
N GLU A 479 0.58 19.11 15.15
CA GLU A 479 0.89 17.70 15.39
C GLU A 479 -0.37 16.95 15.88
N PRO A 480 -0.73 15.78 15.29
CA PRO A 480 -1.96 15.08 15.60
C PRO A 480 -1.97 14.53 17.03
N VAL A 481 -3.18 14.47 17.60
CA VAL A 481 -3.39 13.89 18.92
C VAL A 481 -3.71 12.41 18.80
N LYS A 482 -3.02 11.58 19.58
CA LYS A 482 -3.36 10.16 19.66
C LYS A 482 -4.74 9.99 20.32
N VAL A 483 -5.69 9.40 19.57
CA VAL A 483 -7.04 9.12 20.06
C VAL A 483 -7.16 7.72 20.64
N TRP A 484 -6.42 6.75 20.06
CA TRP A 484 -6.36 5.39 20.61
C TRP A 484 -5.04 4.70 20.23
N GLU A 485 -4.75 3.61 20.94
CA GLU A 485 -3.61 2.74 20.71
C GLU A 485 -3.97 1.29 21.04
N VAL A 486 -3.61 0.36 20.17
CA VAL A 486 -3.68 -1.07 20.42
C VAL A 486 -2.29 -1.66 20.29
N THR A 487 -1.91 -2.56 21.21
CA THR A 487 -0.58 -3.19 21.21
C THR A 487 -0.69 -4.63 20.70
N THR A 488 0.19 -4.98 19.76
CA THR A 488 0.44 -6.34 19.26
C THR A 488 1.70 -6.92 19.90
N GLY A 489 2.10 -8.11 19.51
CA GLY A 489 3.26 -8.80 20.11
C GLY A 489 4.61 -8.51 19.44
N ALA A 490 4.63 -7.84 18.27
CA ALA A 490 5.85 -7.53 17.52
C ALA A 490 5.63 -6.35 16.56
N CYS A 491 6.63 -6.02 15.74
CA CYS A 491 6.59 -4.96 14.74
C CYS A 491 5.30 -5.03 13.88
N VAL A 492 4.68 -3.88 13.64
CA VAL A 492 3.53 -3.71 12.75
C VAL A 492 4.03 -2.96 11.51
N GLU A 493 4.43 -3.72 10.50
CA GLU A 493 4.94 -3.21 9.21
C GLU A 493 3.82 -3.06 8.18
N SER A 494 2.77 -3.86 8.29
CA SER A 494 1.66 -3.88 7.33
C SER A 494 0.90 -2.55 7.32
N SER A 495 0.22 -2.28 6.20
CA SER A 495 -0.72 -1.17 6.08
C SER A 495 -2.10 -1.57 6.57
N ALA A 496 -2.82 -0.66 7.23
CA ALA A 496 -4.18 -0.91 7.68
C ALA A 496 -5.16 -0.94 6.50
N ALA A 497 -6.14 -1.84 6.54
CA ALA A 497 -7.37 -1.75 5.76
C ALA A 497 -8.52 -1.32 6.68
N ILE A 498 -9.21 -0.23 6.33
CA ILE A 498 -10.30 0.34 7.13
C ILE A 498 -11.60 0.10 6.38
N TRP A 499 -12.54 -0.61 7.02
CA TRP A 499 -13.80 -0.93 6.40
C TRP A 499 -14.93 -0.92 7.43
N ARG A 500 -15.85 0.04 7.30
CA ARG A 500 -17.14 0.12 8.02
C ARG A 500 -17.04 -0.20 9.51
N GLY A 501 -16.20 0.53 10.24
CA GLY A 501 -16.05 0.39 11.69
C GLY A 501 -14.99 -0.60 12.16
N THR A 502 -14.26 -1.23 11.23
CA THR A 502 -13.19 -2.18 11.58
C THR A 502 -11.88 -1.81 10.90
N VAL A 503 -10.78 -1.88 11.65
CA VAL A 503 -9.41 -1.79 11.16
C VAL A 503 -8.80 -3.19 11.13
N TYR A 504 -8.38 -3.65 9.96
CA TYR A 504 -7.68 -4.91 9.77
C TYR A 504 -6.19 -4.63 9.55
N MET A 505 -5.32 -5.25 10.36
CA MET A 505 -3.89 -4.99 10.32
C MET A 505 -3.07 -6.20 10.75
N GLY A 506 -2.03 -6.52 9.98
CA GLY A 506 -1.12 -7.62 10.28
C GLY A 506 0.02 -7.19 11.19
N SER A 507 0.60 -8.15 11.92
CA SER A 507 1.78 -7.94 12.75
C SER A 507 2.80 -9.07 12.58
N ARG A 508 4.07 -8.75 12.79
CA ARG A 508 5.17 -9.71 12.77
C ARG A 508 5.11 -10.72 13.92
N ASP A 509 4.18 -10.57 14.86
CA ASP A 509 3.91 -11.56 15.89
C ASP A 509 3.19 -12.82 15.39
N GLY A 510 2.82 -12.84 14.11
CA GLY A 510 2.23 -13.99 13.45
C GLY A 510 0.72 -13.91 13.25
N TYR A 511 0.11 -12.76 13.45
CA TYR A 511 -1.35 -12.63 13.40
C TYR A 511 -1.82 -11.46 12.54
N LEU A 512 -3.02 -11.63 11.95
CA LEU A 512 -3.88 -10.53 11.50
C LEU A 512 -4.84 -10.18 12.64
N TYR A 513 -5.06 -8.90 12.86
CA TYR A 513 -5.96 -8.34 13.88
C TYR A 513 -7.14 -7.63 13.23
N ALA A 514 -8.34 -7.81 13.79
CA ALA A 514 -9.47 -6.93 13.56
C ALA A 514 -9.70 -6.10 14.83
N LEU A 515 -9.67 -4.79 14.65
CA LEU A 515 -9.82 -3.80 15.71
C LEU A 515 -11.12 -3.05 15.47
N ARG A 516 -12.05 -3.08 16.43
CA ARG A 516 -13.33 -2.36 16.39
C ARG A 516 -13.78 -1.96 17.78
N ASP A 517 -14.71 -1.04 17.84
CA ASP A 517 -15.31 -0.65 19.11
C ASP A 517 -16.02 -1.84 19.78
N PRO A 518 -16.01 -1.94 21.11
CA PRO A 518 -16.78 -2.96 21.81
C PRO A 518 -18.29 -2.73 21.61
N ASP A 519 -19.07 -3.82 21.55
CA ASP A 519 -20.55 -3.81 21.44
C ASP A 519 -21.24 -3.06 22.58
#